data_45983dd583da1da7925747136df16974
#
_entry.id   45983dd583da1da7925747136df16974
#
_cell.length_a   1.000
_cell.length_b   1.000
_cell.length_c   1.000
_cell.angle_alpha   90.00
_cell.angle_beta   90.00
_cell.angle_gamma   90.00
#
_symmetry.space_group_name_H-M   'P 1'
#
loop_
_entity.id
_entity.type
_entity.pdbx_description
1 polymer ?
#
loop_
_entity_poly.entity_id
_entity_poly.type
_entity_poly.pdbx_seq_one_letter_code
_entity_poly.pdbx_strand_id
1 'polypeptide(L)'
;MKTVFFDIDSQRDFLYPAGALYVPHAERIVPAIARRNRLAAAHGIPVLSTTDAHAEDDPEFSVWPPHCVAGTWGQHKAQATLVDGRITIPNRACDIALEGAPQIVVEKQTVDIFLAPNLARVVERLDADRYVVYGVVTEICVLYAVRGLLKTGKPVTVVTDAVAALTAEASARALEGIRAGGGRLATVSEIGVT
;
A
#
# COMPACT_ATOMS: atom_id res chain seq x y z
N MET A 1 -22.03 3.70 0.07
CA MET A 1 -20.76 4.17 0.68
C MET A 1 -19.60 3.60 -0.11
N LYS A 2 -18.78 4.47 -0.72
CA LYS A 2 -17.70 4.08 -1.61
C LYS A 2 -16.44 3.76 -0.81
N THR A 3 -16.06 2.48 -0.78
CA THR A 3 -14.84 2.02 -0.12
C THR A 3 -13.71 1.97 -1.14
N VAL A 4 -12.50 2.33 -0.74
CA VAL A 4 -11.26 2.05 -1.49
C VAL A 4 -10.37 1.16 -0.62
N PHE A 5 -9.90 0.06 -1.17
CA PHE A 5 -8.91 -0.80 -0.54
C PHE A 5 -7.53 -0.31 -0.94
N PHE A 6 -6.61 -0.19 0.00
CA PHE A 6 -5.30 0.38 -0.24
C PHE A 6 -4.18 -0.60 0.15
N ASP A 7 -3.58 -1.21 -0.86
CA ASP A 7 -2.50 -2.20 -0.79
C ASP A 7 -1.14 -1.48 -0.88
N ILE A 8 -0.49 -1.28 0.26
CA ILE A 8 0.76 -0.54 0.39
C ILE A 8 1.94 -1.48 0.12
N ASP A 9 2.74 -1.17 -0.90
CA ASP A 9 4.08 -1.67 -1.19
C ASP A 9 4.26 -3.19 -1.05
N SER A 10 3.25 -3.99 -1.45
CA SER A 10 3.35 -5.47 -1.41
C SER A 10 4.29 -6.01 -2.51
N GLN A 11 5.56 -5.55 -2.46
CA GLN A 11 6.64 -5.84 -3.41
C GLN A 11 7.54 -6.97 -2.93
N ARG A 12 8.25 -7.60 -3.87
CA ARG A 12 9.04 -8.80 -3.59
C ARG A 12 10.23 -8.53 -2.70
N ASP A 13 10.84 -7.34 -2.80
CA ASP A 13 11.97 -6.95 -1.94
C ASP A 13 11.58 -6.85 -0.47
N PHE A 14 10.33 -6.52 -0.17
CA PHE A 14 9.83 -6.45 1.20
C PHE A 14 9.23 -7.77 1.69
N LEU A 15 8.55 -8.51 0.79
CA LEU A 15 7.70 -9.63 1.19
C LEU A 15 8.41 -10.98 1.23
N TYR A 16 9.55 -11.14 0.58
CA TYR A 16 10.19 -12.46 0.48
C TYR A 16 11.62 -12.45 1.01
N PRO A 17 12.08 -13.59 1.63
CA PRO A 17 13.44 -13.69 2.18
C PRO A 17 14.58 -13.42 1.19
N ALA A 18 14.33 -13.55 -0.12
CA ALA A 18 15.29 -13.23 -1.18
C ALA A 18 15.30 -11.73 -1.55
N GLY A 19 14.42 -10.92 -0.97
CA GLY A 19 14.31 -9.50 -1.23
C GLY A 19 15.41 -8.68 -0.57
N ALA A 20 15.75 -7.55 -1.20
CA ALA A 20 16.84 -6.68 -0.76
C ALA A 20 16.57 -5.96 0.57
N LEU A 21 15.29 -5.80 0.93
CA LEU A 21 14.87 -5.15 2.18
C LEU A 21 13.74 -5.96 2.83
N TYR A 22 13.99 -7.26 3.02
CA TYR A 22 12.99 -8.19 3.53
C TYR A 22 12.49 -7.82 4.92
N VAL A 23 11.17 -7.74 5.05
CA VAL A 23 10.47 -7.54 6.32
C VAL A 23 10.21 -8.92 6.95
N PRO A 24 10.65 -9.18 8.20
CA PRO A 24 10.52 -10.50 8.81
C PRO A 24 9.09 -11.06 8.75
N HIS A 25 8.93 -12.25 8.18
CA HIS A 25 7.66 -12.97 8.05
C HIS A 25 6.58 -12.30 7.18
N ALA A 26 6.93 -11.28 6.38
CA ALA A 26 5.96 -10.57 5.54
C ALA A 26 5.33 -11.45 4.45
N GLU A 27 5.96 -12.56 4.06
CA GLU A 27 5.35 -13.53 3.14
C GLU A 27 4.01 -14.09 3.66
N ARG A 28 3.81 -14.08 4.98
CA ARG A 28 2.59 -14.60 5.63
C ARG A 28 1.35 -13.75 5.37
N ILE A 29 1.51 -12.46 5.10
CA ILE A 29 0.37 -11.58 4.79
C ILE A 29 -0.06 -11.64 3.32
N VAL A 30 0.77 -12.19 2.42
CA VAL A 30 0.48 -12.27 0.98
C VAL A 30 -0.88 -12.92 0.67
N PRO A 31 -1.25 -14.07 1.28
CA PRO A 31 -2.56 -14.67 1.04
C PRO A 31 -3.73 -13.77 1.44
N ALA A 32 -3.61 -13.04 2.54
CA ALA A 32 -4.64 -12.12 3.02
C ALA A 32 -4.82 -10.94 2.05
N ILE A 33 -3.73 -10.30 1.64
CA ILE A 33 -3.74 -9.22 0.63
C ILE A 33 -4.34 -9.71 -0.68
N ALA A 34 -3.84 -10.85 -1.19
CA ALA A 34 -4.29 -11.43 -2.45
C ALA A 34 -5.81 -11.72 -2.44
N ARG A 35 -6.32 -12.28 -1.36
CA ARG A 35 -7.76 -12.52 -1.18
C ARG A 35 -8.54 -11.20 -1.17
N ARG A 36 -8.04 -10.18 -0.46
CA ARG A 36 -8.69 -8.87 -0.38
C ARG A 36 -8.76 -8.18 -1.74
N ASN A 37 -7.65 -8.14 -2.47
CA ASN A 37 -7.62 -7.51 -3.78
C ASN A 37 -8.58 -8.19 -4.76
N ARG A 38 -8.62 -9.53 -4.79
CA ARG A 38 -9.55 -10.27 -5.64
C ARG A 38 -11.01 -10.06 -5.24
N LEU A 39 -11.33 -10.08 -3.95
CA LEU A 39 -12.68 -9.85 -3.48
C LEU A 39 -13.13 -8.42 -3.80
N ALA A 40 -12.29 -7.43 -3.57
CA ALA A 40 -12.58 -6.04 -3.93
C ALA A 40 -12.90 -5.91 -5.42
N ALA A 41 -12.05 -6.43 -6.28
CA ALA A 41 -12.26 -6.40 -7.73
C ALA A 41 -13.56 -7.11 -8.15
N ALA A 42 -13.85 -8.28 -7.57
CA ALA A 42 -15.07 -9.04 -7.87
C ALA A 42 -16.36 -8.29 -7.46
N HIS A 43 -16.28 -7.36 -6.51
CA HIS A 43 -17.40 -6.53 -6.05
C HIS A 43 -17.35 -5.10 -6.60
N GLY A 44 -16.50 -4.81 -7.58
CA GLY A 44 -16.36 -3.47 -8.16
C GLY A 44 -15.80 -2.42 -7.19
N ILE A 45 -15.09 -2.84 -6.15
CA ILE A 45 -14.42 -1.96 -5.19
C ILE A 45 -13.02 -1.67 -5.72
N PRO A 46 -12.64 -0.41 -5.93
CA PRO A 46 -11.30 -0.07 -6.41
C PRO A 46 -10.22 -0.50 -5.41
N VAL A 47 -9.15 -1.11 -5.93
CA VAL A 47 -7.91 -1.33 -5.18
C VAL A 47 -6.90 -0.28 -5.62
N LEU A 48 -6.55 0.64 -4.72
CA LEU A 48 -5.39 1.49 -4.88
C LEU A 48 -4.18 0.74 -4.35
N SER A 49 -3.08 0.74 -5.08
CA SER A 49 -1.83 0.11 -4.65
C SER A 49 -0.67 1.06 -4.84
N THR A 50 0.33 1.00 -3.97
CA THR A 50 1.62 1.67 -4.18
C THR A 50 2.73 0.68 -4.46
N THR A 51 3.75 1.15 -5.15
CA THR A 51 5.02 0.46 -5.34
C THR A 51 6.17 1.46 -5.33
N ASP A 52 7.25 1.14 -4.63
CA ASP A 52 8.51 1.83 -4.83
C ASP A 52 9.05 1.53 -6.23
N ALA A 53 9.64 2.54 -6.87
CA ALA A 53 10.27 2.44 -8.18
C ALA A 53 11.50 3.37 -8.20
N HIS A 54 12.52 3.00 -7.41
CA HIS A 54 13.72 3.80 -7.20
C HIS A 54 14.62 3.79 -8.44
N ALA A 55 15.31 4.90 -8.68
CA ALA A 55 16.46 4.91 -9.58
C ALA A 55 17.66 4.18 -8.94
N GLU A 56 18.64 3.76 -9.74
CA GLU A 56 19.84 3.07 -9.21
C GLU A 56 20.66 3.93 -8.23
N ASP A 57 20.59 5.25 -8.38
CA ASP A 57 21.30 6.26 -7.59
C ASP A 57 20.34 7.05 -6.66
N ASP A 58 19.22 6.45 -6.26
CA ASP A 58 18.22 7.13 -5.44
C ASP A 58 18.82 7.61 -4.10
N PRO A 59 18.62 8.88 -3.71
CA PRO A 59 19.12 9.43 -2.45
C PRO A 59 18.67 8.67 -1.21
N GLU A 60 17.55 7.95 -1.26
CA GLU A 60 17.04 7.13 -0.15
C GLU A 60 18.00 6.00 0.22
N PHE A 61 18.86 5.57 -0.72
CA PHE A 61 19.86 4.53 -0.49
C PHE A 61 21.04 4.98 0.40
N SER A 62 21.06 6.25 0.77
CA SER A 62 21.94 6.73 1.85
C SER A 62 21.46 6.29 3.25
N VAL A 63 20.19 5.94 3.39
CA VAL A 63 19.54 5.54 4.66
C VAL A 63 19.18 4.05 4.64
N TRP A 64 18.69 3.54 3.51
CA TRP A 64 18.30 2.16 3.32
C TRP A 64 19.17 1.48 2.26
N PRO A 65 19.39 0.15 2.34
CA PRO A 65 20.07 -0.54 1.24
C PRO A 65 19.28 -0.39 -0.07
N PRO A 66 19.94 -0.45 -1.23
CA PRO A 66 19.25 -0.42 -2.51
C PRO A 66 18.14 -1.50 -2.58
N HIS A 67 16.92 -1.08 -2.84
CA HIS A 67 15.74 -1.93 -2.91
C HIS A 67 14.75 -1.39 -3.92
N CYS A 68 13.86 -2.20 -4.39
CA CYS A 68 12.79 -1.84 -5.33
C CYS A 68 13.26 -0.97 -6.51
N VAL A 69 14.50 -1.20 -6.99
CA VAL A 69 15.05 -0.49 -8.15
C VAL A 69 14.19 -0.82 -9.38
N ALA A 70 13.80 0.21 -10.11
CA ALA A 70 12.87 0.10 -11.23
C ALA A 70 13.31 -0.96 -12.26
N GLY A 71 12.39 -1.84 -12.65
CA GLY A 71 12.63 -2.92 -13.59
C GLY A 71 13.29 -4.18 -13.00
N THR A 72 13.68 -4.18 -11.72
CA THR A 72 14.24 -5.37 -11.07
C THR A 72 13.15 -6.33 -10.60
N TRP A 73 13.55 -7.57 -10.31
CA TRP A 73 12.66 -8.56 -9.71
C TRP A 73 12.05 -8.07 -8.38
N GLY A 74 12.84 -7.39 -7.58
CA GLY A 74 12.44 -6.89 -6.26
C GLY A 74 11.38 -5.79 -6.32
N GLN A 75 11.45 -4.93 -7.34
CA GLN A 75 10.49 -3.85 -7.55
C GLN A 75 9.07 -4.37 -7.86
N HIS A 76 8.95 -5.55 -8.47
CA HIS A 76 7.64 -6.07 -8.82
C HIS A 76 6.81 -6.42 -7.58
N LYS A 77 5.52 -6.11 -7.61
CA LYS A 77 4.57 -6.61 -6.61
C LYS A 77 4.54 -8.13 -6.62
N ALA A 78 4.23 -8.74 -5.47
CA ALA A 78 3.92 -10.16 -5.43
C ALA A 78 2.77 -10.47 -6.39
N GLN A 79 2.99 -11.40 -7.32
CA GLN A 79 2.03 -11.72 -8.40
C GLN A 79 0.62 -12.02 -7.86
N ALA A 80 0.53 -12.67 -6.69
CA ALA A 80 -0.73 -13.03 -6.08
C ALA A 80 -1.58 -11.81 -5.63
N THR A 81 -0.96 -10.63 -5.43
CA THR A 81 -1.64 -9.39 -5.01
C THR A 81 -2.12 -8.55 -6.19
N LEU A 82 -1.77 -8.93 -7.40
CA LEU A 82 -2.18 -8.25 -8.62
C LEU A 82 -3.55 -8.73 -9.10
N VAL A 83 -4.33 -7.80 -9.65
CA VAL A 83 -5.62 -8.05 -10.28
C VAL A 83 -5.50 -7.79 -11.79
N ASP A 84 -6.17 -8.60 -12.59
CA ASP A 84 -6.21 -8.41 -14.04
C ASP A 84 -6.99 -7.13 -14.41
N GLY A 85 -6.60 -6.49 -15.50
CA GLY A 85 -7.16 -5.20 -15.91
C GLY A 85 -6.64 -3.99 -15.10
N ARG A 86 -5.60 -4.19 -14.29
CA ARG A 86 -4.94 -3.10 -13.56
C ARG A 86 -4.25 -2.12 -14.50
N ILE A 87 -4.08 -0.90 -13.98
CA ILE A 87 -3.24 0.13 -14.61
C ILE A 87 -2.08 0.48 -13.67
N THR A 88 -0.97 0.95 -14.26
CA THR A 88 0.18 1.48 -13.51
C THR A 88 0.37 2.95 -13.87
N ILE A 89 0.49 3.78 -12.85
CA ILE A 89 0.73 5.21 -12.95
C ILE A 89 2.18 5.45 -12.53
N PRO A 90 3.03 5.95 -13.43
CA PRO A 90 4.45 6.09 -13.19
C PRO A 90 4.76 7.19 -12.16
N ASN A 91 5.96 7.12 -11.54
CA ASN A 91 6.46 8.16 -10.62
C ASN A 91 6.94 9.42 -11.36
N ARG A 92 6.09 9.96 -12.20
CA ARG A 92 6.24 11.25 -12.90
C ARG A 92 4.87 11.83 -13.17
N ALA A 93 4.76 13.15 -13.18
CA ALA A 93 3.50 13.81 -13.52
C ALA A 93 3.01 13.34 -14.90
N CYS A 94 1.76 12.91 -14.98
CA CYS A 94 1.13 12.45 -16.21
C CYS A 94 -0.39 12.67 -16.15
N ASP A 95 -1.06 12.47 -17.27
CA ASP A 95 -2.52 12.36 -17.29
C ASP A 95 -2.94 11.06 -16.66
N ILE A 96 -4.03 11.09 -15.89
CA ILE A 96 -4.55 9.96 -15.14
C ILE A 96 -5.91 9.59 -15.75
N ALA A 97 -6.02 8.35 -16.22
CA ALA A 97 -7.29 7.75 -16.60
C ALA A 97 -7.52 6.54 -15.67
N LEU A 98 -8.57 6.57 -14.86
CA LEU A 98 -8.86 5.54 -13.85
C LEU A 98 -10.04 4.65 -14.24
N GLU A 99 -10.78 4.99 -15.29
CA GLU A 99 -12.07 4.43 -15.64
C GLU A 99 -11.99 2.91 -15.86
N GLY A 100 -12.75 2.18 -15.05
CA GLY A 100 -12.88 0.73 -15.16
C GLY A 100 -11.71 -0.10 -14.65
N ALA A 101 -10.62 0.53 -14.18
CA ALA A 101 -9.50 -0.21 -13.63
C ALA A 101 -9.83 -0.78 -12.24
N PRO A 102 -9.84 -2.10 -12.05
CA PRO A 102 -10.12 -2.72 -10.75
C PRO A 102 -8.97 -2.51 -9.75
N GLN A 103 -7.74 -2.32 -10.25
CA GLN A 103 -6.57 -1.98 -9.43
C GLN A 103 -5.75 -0.89 -10.11
N ILE A 104 -5.41 0.12 -9.34
CA ILE A 104 -4.55 1.24 -9.73
C ILE A 104 -3.24 1.12 -8.95
N VAL A 105 -2.14 0.87 -9.63
CA VAL A 105 -0.80 0.81 -9.04
C VAL A 105 -0.11 2.14 -9.26
N VAL A 106 0.25 2.86 -8.19
CA VAL A 106 0.96 4.14 -8.27
C VAL A 106 2.41 3.94 -7.85
N GLU A 107 3.32 4.23 -8.75
CA GLU A 107 4.76 4.23 -8.45
C GLU A 107 5.15 5.46 -7.63
N LYS A 108 6.08 5.27 -6.69
CA LYS A 108 6.65 6.32 -5.83
C LYS A 108 8.15 6.10 -5.60
N GLN A 109 8.82 7.09 -5.02
CA GLN A 109 10.22 7.06 -4.60
C GLN A 109 10.41 7.64 -3.19
N THR A 110 9.36 7.70 -2.40
CA THR A 110 9.40 8.32 -1.07
C THR A 110 8.60 7.52 -0.07
N VAL A 111 9.05 7.53 1.19
CA VAL A 111 8.33 6.94 2.32
C VAL A 111 6.94 7.58 2.49
N ASP A 112 6.85 8.91 2.41
CA ASP A 112 5.56 9.59 2.38
C ASP A 112 4.94 9.50 0.98
N ILE A 113 3.99 8.60 0.85
CA ILE A 113 3.31 8.32 -0.42
C ILE A 113 2.62 9.55 -1.04
N PHE A 114 2.23 10.54 -0.23
CA PHE A 114 1.58 11.76 -0.70
C PHE A 114 2.56 12.76 -1.34
N LEU A 115 3.86 12.52 -1.26
CA LEU A 115 4.86 13.25 -2.04
C LEU A 115 5.01 12.70 -3.47
N ALA A 116 4.45 11.51 -3.76
CA ALA A 116 4.43 10.98 -5.13
C ALA A 116 3.59 11.88 -6.05
N PRO A 117 4.06 12.19 -7.27
CA PRO A 117 3.46 13.21 -8.15
C PRO A 117 1.97 13.02 -8.46
N ASN A 118 1.49 11.77 -8.43
CA ASN A 118 0.14 11.45 -8.86
C ASN A 118 -0.79 10.98 -7.74
N LEU A 119 -0.28 10.56 -6.57
CA LEU A 119 -1.10 9.87 -5.59
C LEU A 119 -2.25 10.72 -5.05
N ALA A 120 -1.99 11.98 -4.70
CA ALA A 120 -3.03 12.88 -4.20
C ALA A 120 -4.18 13.04 -5.22
N ARG A 121 -3.85 13.18 -6.50
CA ARG A 121 -4.83 13.28 -7.60
C ARG A 121 -5.62 11.98 -7.81
N VAL A 122 -4.97 10.82 -7.63
CA VAL A 122 -5.66 9.51 -7.69
C VAL A 122 -6.63 9.38 -6.51
N VAL A 123 -6.21 9.70 -5.29
CA VAL A 123 -7.05 9.68 -4.09
C VAL A 123 -8.27 10.60 -4.25
N GLU A 124 -8.06 11.83 -4.75
CA GLU A 124 -9.14 12.78 -5.04
C GLU A 124 -10.12 12.24 -6.08
N ARG A 125 -9.63 11.69 -7.20
CA ARG A 125 -10.49 11.14 -8.26
C ARG A 125 -11.24 9.87 -7.83
N LEU A 126 -10.65 9.07 -6.96
CA LEU A 126 -11.33 7.92 -6.39
C LEU A 126 -12.50 8.34 -5.49
N ASP A 127 -12.48 9.54 -4.91
CA ASP A 127 -13.56 10.12 -4.11
C ASP A 127 -14.18 9.10 -3.15
N ALA A 128 -13.36 8.52 -2.30
CA ALA A 128 -13.79 7.48 -1.37
C ALA A 128 -14.54 8.07 -0.18
N ASP A 129 -15.52 7.31 0.34
CA ASP A 129 -16.13 7.60 1.64
C ASP A 129 -15.31 7.02 2.80
N ARG A 130 -14.52 5.96 2.55
CA ARG A 130 -13.62 5.32 3.53
C ARG A 130 -12.49 4.58 2.84
N TYR A 131 -11.40 4.36 3.60
CA TYR A 131 -10.24 3.58 3.18
C TYR A 131 -10.01 2.37 4.07
N VAL A 132 -9.60 1.25 3.47
CA VAL A 132 -9.16 0.03 4.16
C VAL A 132 -7.72 -0.23 3.74
N VAL A 133 -6.77 -0.11 4.67
CA VAL A 133 -5.33 -0.08 4.41
C VAL A 133 -4.66 -1.35 4.93
N TYR A 134 -3.79 -1.94 4.13
CA TYR A 134 -2.96 -3.10 4.45
C TYR A 134 -1.66 -3.09 3.63
N GLY A 135 -0.70 -3.97 3.92
CA GLY A 135 0.59 -4.04 3.23
C GLY A 135 1.79 -3.84 4.14
N VAL A 136 2.87 -3.27 3.63
CA VAL A 136 4.15 -3.10 4.32
C VAL A 136 4.74 -1.69 4.12
N VAL A 137 5.55 -1.20 4.99
CA VAL A 137 5.94 -1.65 6.34
C VAL A 137 5.05 -0.91 7.34
N THR A 138 4.53 -1.60 8.37
CA THR A 138 3.52 -1.05 9.30
C THR A 138 3.92 0.31 9.88
N GLU A 139 5.16 0.41 10.42
CA GLU A 139 5.69 1.61 11.08
C GLU A 139 6.28 2.64 10.12
N ILE A 140 6.31 2.34 8.82
CA ILE A 140 6.89 3.21 7.79
C ILE A 140 5.79 3.57 6.76
N CYS A 141 5.77 2.96 5.59
CA CYS A 141 4.87 3.35 4.49
C CYS A 141 3.38 3.26 4.86
N VAL A 142 2.96 2.22 5.61
CA VAL A 142 1.57 2.10 6.07
C VAL A 142 1.20 3.24 7.01
N LEU A 143 2.07 3.56 7.98
CA LEU A 143 1.86 4.66 8.92
C LEU A 143 1.74 6.02 8.19
N TYR A 144 2.65 6.30 7.23
CA TYR A 144 2.58 7.53 6.44
C TYR A 144 1.33 7.58 5.56
N ALA A 145 0.96 6.47 4.92
CA ALA A 145 -0.26 6.35 4.14
C ALA A 145 -1.50 6.69 4.97
N VAL A 146 -1.63 6.07 6.15
CA VAL A 146 -2.76 6.31 7.06
C VAL A 146 -2.82 7.75 7.52
N ARG A 147 -1.69 8.34 7.92
CA ARG A 147 -1.61 9.74 8.34
C ARG A 147 -2.04 10.70 7.23
N GLY A 148 -1.62 10.44 6.00
CA GLY A 148 -2.02 11.24 4.85
C GLY A 148 -3.51 11.09 4.51
N LEU A 149 -4.04 9.86 4.55
CA LEU A 149 -5.46 9.61 4.31
C LEU A 149 -6.36 10.23 5.38
N LEU A 150 -5.97 10.20 6.66
CA LEU A 150 -6.72 10.84 7.74
C LEU A 150 -6.87 12.36 7.54
N LYS A 151 -5.91 13.02 6.89
CA LYS A 151 -6.01 14.45 6.53
C LYS A 151 -7.14 14.74 5.54
N THR A 152 -7.63 13.73 4.80
CA THR A 152 -8.80 13.89 3.93
C THR A 152 -10.11 13.99 4.70
N GLY A 153 -10.12 13.76 6.01
CA GLY A 153 -11.31 13.71 6.87
C GLY A 153 -12.14 12.45 6.72
N LYS A 154 -11.68 11.47 5.94
CA LYS A 154 -12.40 10.21 5.70
C LYS A 154 -11.98 9.14 6.71
N PRO A 155 -12.88 8.23 7.11
CA PRO A 155 -12.53 7.08 7.94
C PRO A 155 -11.46 6.20 7.29
N VAL A 156 -10.42 5.85 8.06
CA VAL A 156 -9.34 4.96 7.66
C VAL A 156 -9.28 3.79 8.62
N THR A 157 -9.30 2.56 8.10
CA THR A 157 -9.17 1.34 8.88
C THR A 157 -7.94 0.56 8.41
N VAL A 158 -7.05 0.20 9.34
CA VAL A 158 -5.90 -0.67 9.07
C VAL A 158 -6.27 -2.12 9.40
N VAL A 159 -5.94 -3.04 8.50
CA VAL A 159 -6.17 -4.48 8.66
C VAL A 159 -4.97 -5.10 9.35
N THR A 160 -5.06 -5.35 10.64
CA THR A 160 -3.93 -5.70 11.52
C THR A 160 -3.27 -7.04 11.23
N ASP A 161 -4.00 -7.98 10.67
CA ASP A 161 -3.51 -9.30 10.25
C ASP A 161 -3.16 -9.37 8.74
N ALA A 162 -3.13 -8.20 8.08
CA ALA A 162 -2.67 -8.02 6.71
C ALA A 162 -1.60 -6.91 6.58
N VAL A 163 -0.91 -6.59 7.67
CA VAL A 163 0.28 -5.72 7.69
C VAL A 163 1.46 -6.46 8.30
N ALA A 164 2.69 -6.07 7.90
CA ALA A 164 3.92 -6.60 8.48
C ALA A 164 4.88 -5.45 8.84
N ALA A 165 5.72 -5.68 9.84
CA ALA A 165 6.61 -4.70 10.46
C ALA A 165 8.01 -5.26 10.63
N LEU A 166 9.00 -4.40 10.81
CA LEU A 166 10.38 -4.81 11.07
C LEU A 166 10.52 -5.48 12.45
N THR A 167 9.77 -4.97 13.45
CA THR A 167 9.71 -5.59 14.79
C THR A 167 8.30 -5.52 15.36
N ALA A 168 7.99 -6.42 16.30
CA ALA A 168 6.70 -6.43 16.99
C ALA A 168 6.45 -5.14 17.79
N GLU A 169 7.49 -4.60 18.42
CA GLU A 169 7.42 -3.36 19.21
C GLU A 169 7.17 -2.14 18.31
N ALA A 170 7.81 -2.08 17.14
CA ALA A 170 7.58 -1.00 16.18
C ALA A 170 6.16 -1.07 15.61
N SER A 171 5.67 -2.28 15.31
CA SER A 171 4.28 -2.51 14.91
C SER A 171 3.29 -1.99 15.97
N ALA A 172 3.48 -2.40 17.22
CA ALA A 172 2.59 -2.02 18.31
C ALA A 172 2.53 -0.49 18.48
N ARG A 173 3.70 0.18 18.48
CA ARG A 173 3.77 1.65 18.56
C ARG A 173 3.09 2.33 17.36
N ALA A 174 3.29 1.81 16.16
CA ALA A 174 2.68 2.37 14.95
C ALA A 174 1.16 2.24 14.98
N LEU A 175 0.64 1.06 15.31
CA LEU A 175 -0.80 0.81 15.40
C LEU A 175 -1.46 1.64 16.50
N GLU A 176 -0.81 1.80 17.65
CA GLU A 176 -1.30 2.71 18.71
C GLU A 176 -1.30 4.16 18.25
N GLY A 177 -0.24 4.62 17.58
CA GLY A 177 -0.17 5.96 16.99
C GLY A 177 -1.26 6.19 15.93
N ILE A 178 -1.59 5.18 15.13
CA ILE A 178 -2.70 5.22 14.17
C ILE A 178 -4.03 5.39 14.90
N ARG A 179 -4.27 4.61 15.96
CA ARG A 179 -5.50 4.71 16.77
C ARG A 179 -5.62 6.08 17.44
N ALA A 180 -4.56 6.56 18.06
CA ALA A 180 -4.52 7.89 18.69
C ALA A 180 -4.77 9.02 17.67
N GLY A 181 -4.33 8.84 16.43
CA GLY A 181 -4.57 9.78 15.30
C GLY A 181 -5.97 9.70 14.68
N GLY A 182 -6.87 8.86 15.19
CA GLY A 182 -8.24 8.71 14.69
C GLY A 182 -8.44 7.58 13.68
N GLY A 183 -7.41 6.79 13.37
CA GLY A 183 -7.52 5.57 12.57
C GLY A 183 -8.19 4.44 13.33
N ARG A 184 -8.81 3.52 12.60
CA ARG A 184 -9.43 2.31 13.15
C ARG A 184 -8.54 1.10 12.89
N LEU A 185 -8.59 0.13 13.76
CA LEU A 185 -7.92 -1.16 13.61
C LEU A 185 -8.98 -2.26 13.53
N ALA A 186 -8.81 -3.17 12.59
CA ALA A 186 -9.67 -4.35 12.44
C ALA A 186 -8.86 -5.52 11.86
N THR A 187 -9.38 -6.71 12.01
CA THR A 187 -8.84 -7.92 11.35
C THR A 187 -9.51 -8.15 10.00
N VAL A 188 -8.94 -9.04 9.18
CA VAL A 188 -9.53 -9.47 7.90
C VAL A 188 -10.97 -9.96 8.07
N SER A 189 -11.28 -10.67 9.18
CA SER A 189 -12.60 -11.22 9.46
C SER A 189 -13.66 -10.16 9.79
N GLU A 190 -13.23 -8.99 10.30
CA GLU A 190 -14.12 -7.89 10.69
C GLU A 190 -14.40 -6.93 9.54
N ILE A 191 -13.63 -6.99 8.45
CA ILE A 191 -13.81 -6.15 7.27
C ILE A 191 -14.74 -6.86 6.29
N GLY A 192 -15.99 -6.44 6.22
CA GLY A 192 -16.93 -6.84 5.17
C GLY A 192 -16.52 -6.28 3.79
N VAL A 193 -17.01 -6.93 2.73
CA VAL A 193 -16.86 -6.49 1.32
C VAL A 193 -18.14 -5.76 0.88
N THR A 194 -18.74 -4.99 1.78
CA THR A 194 -19.99 -4.23 1.51
C THR A 194 -19.75 -2.74 1.70
#